data_a3b663b69c6290ce87b48b475df4d21d
#
_entry.id   a3b663b69c6290ce87b48b475df4d21d
#
_cell.length_a   1.000
_cell.length_b   1.000
_cell.length_c   1.000
_cell.angle_alpha   90.00
_cell.angle_beta   90.00
_cell.angle_gamma   90.00
#
_symmetry.space_group_name_H-M   'P 1'
#
loop_
_entity.id
_entity.type
_entity.pdbx_description
1 polymer ?
#
loop_
_entity_poly.entity_id
_entity_poly.type
_entity_poly.pdbx_seq_one_letter_code
_entity_poly.pdbx_strand_id
1 'polypeptide(L)'
;MNKRKLHHVFVKLRPISHWYFAVLFVFSGVLAVYGLRQNNLTALELRDKVLQTDKENGDVEAALQELREFTYGHMNANLASETGIYPPIQLKYTYERLVAAEQTRVQSENRDLYSEAQAHCEATRPQGFSGSNRISCIQQYVDEHGTASAKPQTIPDSLYKFDFVSPAWSPDLAGLSLVIATLTLLLLVVRLLARWWLKSQLD
;
A
#
# COMPACT_ATOMS: atom_id res chain seq x y z
N MET A 1 1.02 -57.55 -10.61
CA MET A 1 -0.20 -56.93 -11.14
C MET A 1 -0.53 -57.59 -12.46
N ASN A 2 -1.81 -57.96 -12.77
CA ASN A 2 -2.13 -58.83 -13.92
C ASN A 2 -1.98 -58.04 -15.24
N LYS A 3 -1.11 -58.46 -16.19
CA LYS A 3 -0.80 -57.76 -17.47
C LYS A 3 -2.08 -57.44 -18.27
N ARG A 4 -3.13 -58.25 -18.18
CA ARG A 4 -4.44 -57.99 -18.82
C ARG A 4 -5.16 -56.75 -18.25
N LYS A 5 -5.15 -56.54 -16.92
CA LYS A 5 -5.71 -55.35 -16.29
C LYS A 5 -4.97 -54.09 -16.67
N LEU A 6 -3.64 -54.19 -16.73
CA LEU A 6 -2.75 -53.09 -17.14
C LEU A 6 -3.04 -52.63 -18.58
N HIS A 7 -3.18 -53.60 -19.48
CA HIS A 7 -3.49 -53.32 -20.89
C HIS A 7 -4.87 -52.68 -21.06
N HIS A 8 -5.86 -53.11 -20.27
CA HIS A 8 -7.20 -52.51 -20.29
C HIS A 8 -7.22 -51.06 -19.83
N VAL A 9 -6.46 -50.71 -18.79
CA VAL A 9 -6.28 -49.32 -18.30
C VAL A 9 -5.57 -48.48 -19.36
N PHE A 10 -4.54 -49.04 -20.03
CA PHE A 10 -3.80 -48.32 -21.08
C PHE A 10 -4.71 -47.96 -22.26
N VAL A 11 -5.54 -48.94 -22.74
CA VAL A 11 -6.47 -48.73 -23.85
C VAL A 11 -7.56 -47.68 -23.46
N LYS A 12 -8.03 -47.71 -22.23
CA LYS A 12 -9.08 -46.79 -21.75
C LYS A 12 -8.55 -45.35 -21.58
N LEU A 13 -7.27 -45.17 -21.31
CA LEU A 13 -6.62 -43.86 -21.19
C LEU A 13 -6.14 -43.29 -22.54
N ARG A 14 -6.08 -44.10 -23.59
CA ARG A 14 -5.54 -43.76 -24.93
C ARG A 14 -6.31 -42.59 -25.62
N PRO A 15 -7.67 -42.50 -25.55
CA PRO A 15 -8.43 -41.51 -26.32
C PRO A 15 -8.18 -40.06 -25.88
N ILE A 16 -7.76 -39.78 -24.63
CA ILE A 16 -7.49 -38.42 -24.18
C ILE A 16 -6.05 -38.08 -24.54
N SER A 17 -5.83 -37.23 -25.51
CA SER A 17 -4.48 -36.80 -25.90
C SER A 17 -3.86 -35.91 -24.82
N HIS A 18 -2.54 -36.05 -24.57
CA HIS A 18 -1.79 -35.16 -23.69
C HIS A 18 -1.73 -33.72 -24.22
N TRP A 19 -1.93 -33.54 -25.54
CA TRP A 19 -1.97 -32.23 -26.17
C TRP A 19 -3.09 -31.33 -25.65
N TYR A 20 -4.25 -31.87 -25.24
CA TYR A 20 -5.33 -31.07 -24.65
C TYR A 20 -4.88 -30.40 -23.36
N PHE A 21 -4.16 -31.12 -22.49
CA PHE A 21 -3.63 -30.56 -21.25
C PHE A 21 -2.52 -29.55 -21.51
N ALA A 22 -1.67 -29.80 -22.50
CA ALA A 22 -0.60 -28.87 -22.87
C ALA A 22 -1.18 -27.55 -23.42
N VAL A 23 -2.16 -27.61 -24.32
CA VAL A 23 -2.81 -26.40 -24.86
C VAL A 23 -3.54 -25.63 -23.76
N LEU A 24 -4.29 -26.34 -22.90
CA LEU A 24 -5.02 -25.71 -21.80
C LEU A 24 -4.06 -25.07 -20.78
N PHE A 25 -2.92 -25.71 -20.48
CA PHE A 25 -1.87 -25.16 -19.63
C PHE A 25 -1.28 -23.87 -20.21
N VAL A 26 -0.92 -23.88 -21.49
CA VAL A 26 -0.37 -22.69 -22.15
C VAL A 26 -1.38 -21.55 -22.17
N PHE A 27 -2.63 -21.84 -22.52
CA PHE A 27 -3.69 -20.85 -22.57
C PHE A 27 -3.97 -20.23 -21.18
N SER A 28 -4.14 -21.07 -20.14
CA SER A 28 -4.35 -20.59 -18.78
C SER A 28 -3.12 -19.87 -18.21
N GLY A 29 -1.93 -20.30 -18.59
CA GLY A 29 -0.68 -19.61 -18.24
C GLY A 29 -0.60 -18.18 -18.82
N VAL A 30 -0.96 -18.01 -20.10
CA VAL A 30 -1.03 -16.69 -20.74
C VAL A 30 -2.06 -15.79 -20.04
N LEU A 31 -3.24 -16.34 -19.73
CA LEU A 31 -4.27 -15.60 -18.99
C LEU A 31 -3.81 -15.20 -17.59
N ALA A 32 -3.09 -16.07 -16.88
CA ALA A 32 -2.53 -15.79 -15.57
C ALA A 32 -1.54 -14.61 -15.63
N VAL A 33 -0.58 -14.66 -16.57
CA VAL A 33 0.39 -13.57 -16.75
C VAL A 33 -0.30 -12.26 -17.12
N TYR A 34 -1.30 -12.31 -18.02
CA TYR A 34 -2.09 -11.13 -18.37
C TYR A 34 -2.83 -10.56 -17.16
N GLY A 35 -3.52 -11.40 -16.38
CA GLY A 35 -4.26 -10.98 -15.18
C GLY A 35 -3.33 -10.38 -14.12
N LEU A 36 -2.18 -11.01 -13.84
CA LEU A 36 -1.17 -10.48 -12.90
C LEU A 36 -0.64 -9.12 -13.35
N ARG A 37 -0.36 -8.97 -14.64
CA ARG A 37 0.10 -7.68 -15.19
C ARG A 37 -0.98 -6.62 -15.07
N GLN A 38 -2.25 -6.96 -15.37
CA GLN A 38 -3.37 -6.02 -15.29
C GLN A 38 -3.58 -5.54 -13.84
N ASN A 39 -3.55 -6.45 -12.85
CA ASN A 39 -3.65 -6.08 -11.45
C ASN A 39 -2.55 -5.10 -11.03
N ASN A 40 -1.32 -5.33 -11.46
CA ASN A 40 -0.20 -4.42 -11.14
C ASN A 40 -0.36 -3.05 -11.81
N LEU A 41 -0.74 -2.99 -13.09
CA LEU A 41 -0.94 -1.73 -13.81
C LEU A 41 -2.06 -0.91 -13.19
N THR A 42 -3.19 -1.54 -12.85
CA THR A 42 -4.31 -0.84 -12.21
C THR A 42 -3.92 -0.32 -10.81
N ALA A 43 -3.15 -1.09 -10.04
CA ALA A 43 -2.65 -0.64 -8.73
C ALA A 43 -1.76 0.61 -8.86
N LEU A 44 -0.88 0.64 -9.87
CA LEU A 44 -0.03 1.81 -10.14
C LEU A 44 -0.85 3.02 -10.61
N GLU A 45 -1.86 2.82 -11.44
CA GLU A 45 -2.78 3.88 -11.89
C GLU A 45 -3.54 4.49 -10.69
N LEU A 46 -4.08 3.64 -9.81
CA LEU A 46 -4.76 4.11 -8.59
C LEU A 46 -3.81 4.83 -7.64
N ARG A 47 -2.56 4.36 -7.50
CA ARG A 47 -1.53 5.09 -6.74
C ARG A 47 -1.27 6.47 -7.32
N ASP A 48 -1.11 6.57 -8.63
CA ASP A 48 -0.85 7.84 -9.29
C ASP A 48 -2.07 8.78 -9.18
N LYS A 49 -3.30 8.24 -9.20
CA LYS A 49 -4.54 8.98 -8.90
C LYS A 49 -4.51 9.56 -7.49
N VAL A 50 -4.09 8.80 -6.48
CA VAL A 50 -3.93 9.30 -5.10
C VAL A 50 -2.94 10.48 -5.06
N LEU A 51 -1.78 10.35 -5.68
CA LEU A 51 -0.76 11.40 -5.70
C LEU A 51 -1.23 12.65 -6.45
N GLN A 52 -1.98 12.48 -7.53
CA GLN A 52 -2.57 13.60 -8.25
C GLN A 52 -3.67 14.30 -7.43
N THR A 53 -4.53 13.53 -6.76
CA THR A 53 -5.57 14.07 -5.87
C THR A 53 -4.96 14.85 -4.70
N ASP A 54 -3.83 14.37 -4.13
CA ASP A 54 -3.07 15.10 -3.11
C ASP A 54 -2.55 16.45 -3.63
N LYS A 55 -2.03 16.48 -4.86
CA LYS A 55 -1.56 17.70 -5.50
C LYS A 55 -2.67 18.71 -5.76
N GLU A 56 -3.84 18.24 -6.16
CA GLU A 56 -5.01 19.07 -6.47
C GLU A 56 -5.82 19.48 -5.25
N ASN A 57 -5.41 19.03 -4.06
CA ASN A 57 -6.14 19.22 -2.80
C ASN A 57 -7.58 18.69 -2.86
N GLY A 58 -7.77 17.56 -3.53
CA GLY A 58 -9.04 16.85 -3.65
C GLY A 58 -9.31 15.92 -2.47
N ASP A 59 -10.28 15.01 -2.67
CA ASP A 59 -10.62 13.99 -1.66
C ASP A 59 -9.60 12.83 -1.68
N VAL A 60 -8.49 13.04 -0.97
CA VAL A 60 -7.39 12.06 -0.86
C VAL A 60 -7.84 10.82 -0.12
N GLU A 61 -8.75 10.94 0.88
CA GLU A 61 -9.21 9.80 1.66
C GLU A 61 -10.02 8.82 0.80
N ALA A 62 -10.93 9.32 -0.05
CA ALA A 62 -11.67 8.49 -0.99
C ALA A 62 -10.73 7.79 -1.99
N ALA A 63 -9.72 8.49 -2.50
CA ALA A 63 -8.73 7.91 -3.42
C ALA A 63 -7.86 6.83 -2.73
N LEU A 64 -7.45 7.05 -1.48
CA LEU A 64 -6.73 6.07 -0.66
C LEU A 64 -7.60 4.84 -0.36
N GLN A 65 -8.88 5.03 -0.08
CA GLN A 65 -9.80 3.92 0.16
C GLN A 65 -9.95 3.06 -1.10
N GLU A 66 -10.16 3.66 -2.25
CA GLU A 66 -10.25 2.94 -3.54
C GLU A 66 -8.98 2.11 -3.82
N LEU A 67 -7.81 2.71 -3.64
CA LEU A 67 -6.53 2.02 -3.79
C LEU A 67 -6.37 0.87 -2.80
N ARG A 68 -6.73 1.07 -1.54
CA ARG A 68 -6.66 0.06 -0.47
C ARG A 68 -7.57 -1.13 -0.77
N GLU A 69 -8.82 -0.88 -1.14
CA GLU A 69 -9.79 -1.93 -1.48
C GLU A 69 -9.31 -2.74 -2.69
N PHE A 70 -8.80 -2.07 -3.71
CA PHE A 70 -8.24 -2.75 -4.87
C PHE A 70 -7.03 -3.61 -4.50
N THR A 71 -6.06 -3.05 -3.76
CA THR A 71 -4.83 -3.75 -3.38
C THR A 71 -5.11 -4.97 -2.53
N TYR A 72 -6.04 -4.89 -1.58
CA TYR A 72 -6.43 -6.04 -0.74
C TYR A 72 -7.27 -7.10 -1.47
N GLY A 73 -7.95 -6.72 -2.53
CA GLY A 73 -8.77 -7.62 -3.34
C GLY A 73 -8.02 -8.36 -4.45
N HIS A 74 -6.82 -7.90 -4.85
CA HIS A 74 -6.13 -8.41 -6.03
C HIS A 74 -4.68 -8.80 -5.73
N MET A 75 -4.32 -10.02 -6.14
CA MET A 75 -2.93 -10.50 -6.04
C MET A 75 -2.01 -9.73 -6.99
N ASN A 76 -0.72 -9.62 -6.63
CA ASN A 76 0.30 -8.92 -7.42
C ASN A 76 0.04 -7.42 -7.64
N ALA A 77 -0.80 -6.79 -6.82
CA ALA A 77 -0.99 -5.34 -6.80
C ALA A 77 0.19 -4.68 -6.06
N ASN A 78 1.34 -4.57 -6.73
CA ASN A 78 2.56 -4.02 -6.13
C ASN A 78 2.59 -2.50 -6.29
N LEU A 79 2.67 -1.78 -5.17
CA LEU A 79 2.72 -0.32 -5.10
C LEU A 79 4.14 0.23 -5.08
N ALA A 80 5.18 -0.63 -5.08
CA ALA A 80 6.56 -0.20 -5.01
C ALA A 80 6.91 0.78 -6.13
N SER A 81 7.58 1.87 -5.78
CA SER A 81 8.12 2.81 -6.73
C SER A 81 9.41 2.27 -7.34
N GLU A 82 9.67 2.58 -8.60
CA GLU A 82 10.96 2.30 -9.25
C GLU A 82 12.15 2.95 -8.51
N THR A 83 11.89 4.02 -7.76
CA THR A 83 12.89 4.74 -6.95
C THR A 83 13.24 4.03 -5.65
N GLY A 84 12.58 2.93 -5.29
CA GLY A 84 12.82 2.19 -4.04
C GLY A 84 12.42 2.94 -2.77
N ILE A 85 11.65 4.02 -2.88
CA ILE A 85 11.17 4.79 -1.72
C ILE A 85 10.12 3.99 -0.96
N TYR A 86 10.32 3.86 0.36
CA TYR A 86 9.39 3.18 1.26
C TYR A 86 8.96 4.09 2.42
N PRO A 87 7.69 4.15 2.81
CA PRO A 87 6.50 3.55 2.17
C PRO A 87 6.24 4.08 0.75
N PRO A 88 5.56 3.28 -0.11
CA PRO A 88 5.39 3.60 -1.54
C PRO A 88 4.46 4.79 -1.81
N ILE A 89 3.58 5.12 -0.87
CA ILE A 89 2.67 6.26 -0.98
C ILE A 89 3.09 7.30 0.04
N GLN A 90 3.54 8.46 -0.44
CA GLN A 90 3.91 9.61 0.39
C GLN A 90 3.19 10.86 -0.13
N LEU A 91 2.27 11.38 0.68
CA LEU A 91 1.44 12.54 0.35
C LEU A 91 2.21 13.84 0.65
N LYS A 92 3.03 14.24 -0.31
CA LYS A 92 3.89 15.41 -0.18
C LYS A 92 3.12 16.69 0.11
N TYR A 93 2.05 16.95 -0.64
CA TYR A 93 1.28 18.19 -0.50
C TYR A 93 0.44 18.20 0.77
N THR A 94 -0.10 17.06 1.19
CA THR A 94 -0.73 16.92 2.51
C THR A 94 0.27 17.20 3.63
N TYR A 95 1.49 16.67 3.56
CA TYR A 95 2.54 16.98 4.53
C TYR A 95 2.87 18.46 4.57
N GLU A 96 3.05 19.12 3.42
CA GLU A 96 3.30 20.56 3.34
C GLU A 96 2.16 21.38 3.96
N ARG A 97 0.90 21.00 3.73
CA ARG A 97 -0.28 21.63 4.35
C ARG A 97 -0.30 21.45 5.87
N LEU A 98 0.02 20.25 6.36
CA LEU A 98 0.11 19.96 7.79
C LEU A 98 1.23 20.77 8.46
N VAL A 99 2.39 20.90 7.83
CA VAL A 99 3.51 21.75 8.30
C VAL A 99 3.07 23.22 8.38
N ALA A 100 2.42 23.74 7.35
CA ALA A 100 1.95 25.12 7.32
C ALA A 100 0.87 25.39 8.40
N ALA A 101 -0.06 24.45 8.59
CA ALA A 101 -1.07 24.54 9.64
C ALA A 101 -0.43 24.54 11.04
N GLU A 102 0.55 23.67 11.26
CA GLU A 102 1.26 23.60 12.54
C GLU A 102 2.06 24.89 12.82
N GLN A 103 2.72 25.45 11.80
CA GLN A 103 3.42 26.73 11.93
C GLN A 103 2.45 27.87 12.29
N THR A 104 1.28 27.89 11.64
CA THR A 104 0.25 28.90 11.94
C THR A 104 -0.27 28.74 13.37
N ARG A 105 -0.50 27.50 13.84
CA ARG A 105 -0.89 27.21 15.22
C ARG A 105 0.14 27.74 16.22
N VAL A 106 1.38 27.36 16.03
CA VAL A 106 2.49 27.81 16.90
C VAL A 106 2.63 29.33 16.92
N GLN A 107 2.48 29.99 15.77
CA GLN A 107 2.53 31.45 15.70
C GLN A 107 1.35 32.12 16.44
N SER A 108 0.13 31.57 16.34
CA SER A 108 -1.04 32.10 17.04
C SER A 108 -0.89 31.94 18.56
N GLU A 109 -0.55 30.74 19.04
CA GLU A 109 -0.34 30.49 20.47
C GLU A 109 0.77 31.34 21.07
N ASN A 110 1.90 31.51 20.37
CA ASN A 110 2.95 32.41 20.83
C ASN A 110 2.49 33.88 20.87
N ARG A 111 1.70 34.33 19.90
CA ARG A 111 1.16 35.70 19.89
C ARG A 111 0.26 35.93 21.08
N ASP A 112 -0.65 35.00 21.39
CA ASP A 112 -1.57 35.10 22.51
C ASP A 112 -0.80 35.11 23.84
N LEU A 113 0.17 34.20 24.00
CA LEU A 113 1.05 34.14 25.16
C LEU A 113 1.81 35.46 25.37
N TYR A 114 2.38 36.04 24.31
CA TYR A 114 3.09 37.32 24.40
C TYR A 114 2.14 38.49 24.70
N SER A 115 0.89 38.49 24.19
CA SER A 115 -0.10 39.50 24.49
C SER A 115 -0.57 39.43 25.94
N GLU A 116 -0.77 38.22 26.48
CA GLU A 116 -1.10 38.01 27.89
C GLU A 116 0.05 38.42 28.81
N ALA A 117 1.27 38.06 28.49
CA ALA A 117 2.48 38.47 29.21
C ALA A 117 2.59 39.99 29.27
N GLN A 118 2.30 40.64 28.15
CA GLN A 118 2.34 42.11 28.06
C GLN A 118 1.28 42.75 28.96
N ALA A 119 0.04 42.27 28.87
CA ALA A 119 -1.07 42.76 29.70
C ALA A 119 -0.82 42.53 31.21
N HIS A 120 -0.29 41.34 31.56
CA HIS A 120 0.10 41.04 32.96
C HIS A 120 1.16 41.94 33.49
N CYS A 121 2.24 42.15 32.70
CA CYS A 121 3.35 43.03 33.13
C CYS A 121 2.94 44.50 33.23
N GLU A 122 2.01 44.98 32.38
CA GLU A 122 1.45 46.35 32.46
C GLU A 122 0.56 46.51 33.68
N ALA A 123 -0.26 45.50 33.99
CA ALA A 123 -1.14 45.55 35.18
C ALA A 123 -0.38 45.48 36.50
N THR A 124 0.72 44.71 36.55
CA THR A 124 1.48 44.50 37.80
C THR A 124 2.41 45.65 38.14
N ARG A 125 2.84 46.44 37.17
CA ARG A 125 3.80 47.57 37.38
C ARG A 125 3.43 48.80 36.55
N PRO A 126 2.34 49.54 36.88
CA PRO A 126 1.80 50.60 36.03
C PRO A 126 2.64 51.88 35.97
N GLN A 127 3.63 52.12 36.88
CA GLN A 127 4.44 53.32 36.89
C GLN A 127 5.92 53.03 36.68
N GLY A 128 6.53 53.64 35.64
CA GLY A 128 7.94 53.55 35.35
C GLY A 128 8.42 52.30 34.61
N PHE A 129 7.50 51.61 33.94
CA PHE A 129 7.77 50.37 33.23
C PHE A 129 8.25 50.63 31.82
N SER A 130 9.54 50.90 31.65
CA SER A 130 10.15 51.06 30.32
C SER A 130 11.51 50.34 30.21
N GLY A 131 11.88 49.95 29.01
CA GLY A 131 13.19 49.35 28.70
C GLY A 131 13.43 47.93 29.21
N SER A 132 14.54 47.66 29.80
CA SER A 132 14.99 46.31 30.19
C SER A 132 14.11 45.61 31.19
N ASN A 133 13.43 46.35 32.07
CA ASN A 133 12.53 45.77 33.08
C ASN A 133 11.24 45.21 32.48
N ARG A 134 10.75 45.79 31.38
CA ARG A 134 9.57 45.25 30.64
C ARG A 134 9.92 43.93 29.94
N ILE A 135 11.07 43.88 29.29
CA ILE A 135 11.55 42.72 28.59
C ILE A 135 11.74 41.53 29.55
N SER A 136 12.38 41.78 30.71
CA SER A 136 12.60 40.71 31.70
C SER A 136 11.30 40.16 32.31
N CYS A 137 10.29 41.03 32.56
CA CYS A 137 8.97 40.59 33.06
C CYS A 137 8.23 39.73 32.02
N ILE A 138 8.18 40.19 30.77
CA ILE A 138 7.55 39.41 29.69
C ILE A 138 8.25 38.07 29.51
N GLN A 139 9.60 38.05 29.53
CA GLN A 139 10.38 36.84 29.38
C GLN A 139 10.11 35.84 30.53
N GLN A 140 10.10 36.35 31.77
CA GLN A 140 9.77 35.52 32.93
C GLN A 140 8.35 34.95 32.84
N TYR A 141 7.34 35.76 32.44
CA TYR A 141 5.97 35.27 32.26
C TYR A 141 5.87 34.16 31.18
N VAL A 142 6.56 34.36 30.05
CA VAL A 142 6.61 33.36 28.97
C VAL A 142 7.33 32.09 29.42
N ASP A 143 8.39 32.18 30.19
CA ASP A 143 9.10 31.01 30.73
C ASP A 143 8.28 30.22 31.76
N GLU A 144 7.48 30.94 32.59
CA GLU A 144 6.61 30.32 33.60
C GLU A 144 5.30 29.75 33.06
N HIS A 145 4.72 30.38 32.05
CA HIS A 145 3.39 30.05 31.51
C HIS A 145 3.44 29.43 30.11
N GLY A 146 4.61 29.43 29.46
CA GLY A 146 4.81 28.82 28.16
C GLY A 146 4.53 27.31 28.18
N THR A 147 3.45 26.90 27.55
CA THR A 147 3.04 25.50 27.48
C THR A 147 3.84 24.73 26.42
N ALA A 148 3.88 23.39 26.56
CA ALA A 148 4.47 22.53 25.55
C ALA A 148 3.77 22.66 24.18
N SER A 149 2.53 23.16 24.15
CA SER A 149 1.73 23.43 22.94
C SER A 149 2.27 24.58 22.10
N ALA A 150 3.01 25.53 22.69
CA ALA A 150 3.67 26.61 21.97
C ALA A 150 4.91 26.15 21.15
N LYS A 151 5.32 24.88 21.28
CA LYS A 151 6.43 24.29 20.50
C LYS A 151 5.90 23.54 19.28
N PRO A 152 6.65 23.54 18.15
CA PRO A 152 6.29 22.74 16.99
C PRO A 152 6.19 21.26 17.34
N GLN A 153 5.09 20.63 16.99
CA GLN A 153 4.90 19.19 17.16
C GLN A 153 5.34 18.45 15.89
N THR A 154 5.92 17.26 16.08
CA THR A 154 6.29 16.40 14.97
C THR A 154 5.04 15.82 14.33
N ILE A 155 4.89 15.97 13.02
CA ILE A 155 3.77 15.41 12.27
C ILE A 155 3.93 13.89 12.21
N PRO A 156 2.95 13.10 12.69
CA PRO A 156 3.02 11.65 12.62
C PRO A 156 3.04 11.14 11.18
N ASP A 157 3.91 10.17 10.91
CA ASP A 157 4.04 9.53 9.58
C ASP A 157 2.72 8.90 9.09
N SER A 158 1.87 8.45 10.00
CA SER A 158 0.55 7.86 9.70
C SER A 158 -0.43 8.82 9.01
N LEU A 159 -0.17 10.12 9.01
CA LEU A 159 -1.04 11.11 8.37
C LEU A 159 -0.74 11.31 6.88
N TYR A 160 0.46 10.91 6.41
CA TYR A 160 0.88 11.19 5.05
C TYR A 160 1.68 10.05 4.38
N LYS A 161 1.97 8.96 5.11
CA LYS A 161 2.68 7.79 4.58
C LYS A 161 1.83 6.55 4.69
N PHE A 162 1.61 5.86 3.57
CA PHE A 162 0.78 4.66 3.51
C PHE A 162 1.47 3.55 2.75
N ASP A 163 1.18 2.32 3.17
CA ASP A 163 1.57 1.10 2.50
C ASP A 163 0.41 0.10 2.54
N PHE A 164 0.12 -0.53 1.39
CA PHE A 164 -0.90 -1.55 1.27
C PHE A 164 -0.27 -2.78 0.63
N VAL A 165 -0.51 -3.94 1.23
CA VAL A 165 0.09 -5.21 0.80
C VAL A 165 -0.98 -6.07 0.14
N SER A 166 -0.70 -6.52 -1.09
CA SER A 166 -1.59 -7.41 -1.83
C SER A 166 -1.59 -8.82 -1.24
N PRO A 167 -2.71 -9.57 -1.33
CA PRO A 167 -2.78 -10.95 -0.88
C PRO A 167 -1.91 -11.86 -1.77
N ALA A 168 -1.50 -13.00 -1.21
CA ALA A 168 -0.78 -14.02 -1.95
C ALA A 168 -1.63 -14.68 -3.06
N TRP A 169 -2.96 -14.68 -2.89
CA TRP A 169 -3.93 -15.21 -3.84
C TRP A 169 -5.23 -14.39 -3.80
N SER A 170 -5.89 -14.24 -4.94
CA SER A 170 -7.21 -13.59 -5.07
C SER A 170 -8.10 -14.35 -6.03
N PRO A 171 -9.44 -14.36 -5.83
CA PRO A 171 -10.42 -15.04 -6.68
C PRO A 171 -10.76 -14.20 -7.93
N ASP A 172 -9.74 -13.65 -8.59
CA ASP A 172 -9.84 -12.87 -9.82
C ASP A 172 -9.37 -13.68 -11.05
N LEU A 173 -9.28 -13.01 -12.22
CA LEU A 173 -8.78 -13.64 -13.43
C LEU A 173 -7.38 -14.22 -13.25
N ALA A 174 -6.49 -13.53 -12.53
CA ALA A 174 -5.13 -13.97 -12.29
C ALA A 174 -5.10 -15.24 -11.42
N GLY A 175 -5.77 -15.21 -10.27
CA GLY A 175 -5.79 -16.32 -9.33
C GLY A 175 -6.47 -17.56 -9.88
N LEU A 176 -7.63 -17.42 -10.54
CA LEU A 176 -8.35 -18.55 -11.13
C LEU A 176 -7.58 -19.20 -12.27
N SER A 177 -7.01 -18.39 -13.17
CA SER A 177 -6.20 -18.93 -14.28
C SER A 177 -4.92 -19.61 -13.81
N LEU A 178 -4.32 -19.14 -12.71
CA LEU A 178 -3.13 -19.74 -12.09
C LEU A 178 -3.48 -21.11 -11.46
N VAL A 179 -4.63 -21.24 -10.81
CA VAL A 179 -5.13 -22.53 -10.30
C VAL A 179 -5.39 -23.50 -11.44
N ILE A 180 -6.05 -23.08 -12.53
CA ILE A 180 -6.28 -23.92 -13.70
C ILE A 180 -4.96 -24.35 -14.35
N ALA A 181 -3.99 -23.42 -14.49
CA ALA A 181 -2.67 -23.73 -15.04
C ALA A 181 -1.94 -24.79 -14.20
N THR A 182 -1.93 -24.64 -12.87
CA THR A 182 -1.26 -25.62 -11.98
C THR A 182 -1.94 -27.00 -12.02
N LEU A 183 -3.27 -27.04 -12.00
CA LEU A 183 -4.02 -28.31 -12.10
C LEU A 183 -3.77 -29.01 -13.45
N THR A 184 -3.81 -28.28 -14.55
CA THR A 184 -3.56 -28.84 -15.89
C THR A 184 -2.12 -29.31 -16.06
N LEU A 185 -1.13 -28.59 -15.49
CA LEU A 185 0.25 -29.03 -15.45
C LEU A 185 0.41 -30.34 -14.66
N LEU A 186 -0.19 -30.44 -13.48
CA LEU A 186 -0.16 -31.64 -12.65
C LEU A 186 -0.75 -32.84 -13.41
N LEU A 187 -1.93 -32.65 -14.04
CA LEU A 187 -2.56 -33.69 -14.84
C LEU A 187 -1.69 -34.13 -16.04
N LEU A 188 -1.03 -33.17 -16.69
CA LEU A 188 -0.08 -33.45 -17.78
C LEU A 188 1.09 -34.31 -17.30
N VAL A 189 1.73 -33.90 -16.19
CA VAL A 189 2.87 -34.62 -15.60
C VAL A 189 2.47 -36.04 -15.19
N VAL A 190 1.38 -36.19 -14.42
CA VAL A 190 0.88 -37.50 -13.99
C VAL A 190 0.62 -38.41 -15.19
N ARG A 191 0.03 -37.86 -16.26
CA ARG A 191 -0.26 -38.62 -17.46
C ARG A 191 1.02 -39.05 -18.21
N LEU A 192 1.99 -38.17 -18.33
CA LEU A 192 3.27 -38.50 -18.98
C LEU A 192 4.03 -39.59 -18.20
N LEU A 193 4.07 -39.48 -16.86
CA LEU A 193 4.65 -40.48 -15.97
C LEU A 193 3.94 -41.81 -16.06
N ALA A 194 2.59 -41.80 -16.05
CA ALA A 194 1.79 -43.03 -16.19
C ALA A 194 2.05 -43.72 -17.55
N ARG A 195 2.14 -42.97 -18.66
CA ARG A 195 2.49 -43.53 -19.97
C ARG A 195 3.91 -44.13 -19.98
N TRP A 196 4.89 -43.41 -19.45
CA TRP A 196 6.26 -43.87 -19.36
C TRP A 196 6.37 -45.17 -18.53
N TRP A 197 5.72 -45.19 -17.34
CA TRP A 197 5.71 -46.35 -16.46
C TRP A 197 5.02 -47.56 -17.11
N LEU A 198 3.83 -47.35 -17.73
CA LEU A 198 3.09 -48.42 -18.42
C LEU A 198 3.90 -48.99 -19.60
N LYS A 199 4.60 -48.14 -20.36
CA LYS A 199 5.46 -48.58 -21.44
C LYS A 199 6.61 -49.44 -20.91
N SER A 200 7.29 -48.97 -19.85
CA SER A 200 8.39 -49.73 -19.20
C SER A 200 7.97 -51.09 -18.60
N GLN A 201 6.69 -51.31 -18.30
CA GLN A 201 6.19 -52.62 -17.81
C GLN A 201 5.70 -53.57 -18.92
N LEU A 202 5.51 -53.05 -20.13
CA LEU A 202 5.07 -53.82 -21.29
C LEU A 202 6.22 -54.30 -22.19
N ASP A 203 7.32 -53.51 -22.18
CA ASP A 203 8.61 -53.90 -22.78
C ASP A 203 9.33 -54.90 -21.85
#